data_a0cd43a3b61a0ba3b0b0132173b0deeb
#
_entry.id   a0cd43a3b61a0ba3b0b0132173b0deeb
#
_cell.length_a   1.000
_cell.length_b   1.000
_cell.length_c   1.000
_cell.angle_alpha   90.00
_cell.angle_beta   90.00
_cell.angle_gamma   90.00
#
_symmetry.space_group_name_H-M   'P 1'
#
loop_
_entity.id
_entity.type
_entity.pdbx_description
1 polymer ?
#
loop_
_entity_poly.entity_id
_entity_poly.type
_entity_poly.pdbx_seq_one_letter_code
_entity_poly.pdbx_strand_id
1 'polypeptide(L)'
;MKKALIIGGGGFIGSNITQFLLENRDYSIDVIDNFSRSVGGKTPILEKYRDSERLKILNLDLTKLENFDQLNRDYDYVFMLAAMVGVDKVNAVPHEVIRVNSMLLLNTLEWLKASSCGRVVF
;
A
#
# COMPACT_ATOMS: atom_id res chain seq x y z
N MET A 1 -13.51 15.66 -3.00
CA MET A 1 -12.83 14.55 -2.27
C MET A 1 -11.56 14.16 -3.01
N LYS A 2 -10.43 14.16 -2.33
CA LYS A 2 -9.16 13.70 -2.89
C LYS A 2 -9.05 12.19 -2.80
N LYS A 3 -8.23 11.61 -3.68
CA LYS A 3 -7.99 10.15 -3.71
C LYS A 3 -6.56 9.84 -3.31
N ALA A 4 -6.40 8.91 -2.37
CA ALA A 4 -5.10 8.43 -1.95
C ALA A 4 -4.98 6.92 -2.16
N LEU A 5 -3.83 6.48 -2.64
CA LEU A 5 -3.42 5.08 -2.67
C LEU A 5 -2.33 4.87 -1.62
N ILE A 6 -2.52 3.88 -0.76
CA ILE A 6 -1.54 3.51 0.26
C ILE A 6 -1.06 2.08 0.01
N ILE A 7 0.10 1.96 -0.61
CA ILE A 7 0.76 0.68 -0.87
C ILE A 7 1.55 0.29 0.38
N GLY A 8 1.22 -0.85 0.97
CA GLY A 8 1.73 -1.23 2.29
C GLY A 8 0.89 -0.69 3.44
N GLY A 9 -0.38 -0.40 3.19
CA GLY A 9 -1.27 0.22 4.16
C GLY A 9 -1.70 -0.70 5.32
N GLY A 10 -1.41 -2.00 5.24
CA GLY A 10 -1.60 -2.94 6.35
C GLY A 10 -0.53 -2.85 7.43
N GLY A 11 0.59 -2.16 7.19
CA GLY A 11 1.65 -1.94 8.15
C GLY A 11 1.34 -0.82 9.15
N PHE A 12 2.27 -0.61 10.09
CA PHE A 12 2.11 0.39 11.16
C PHE A 12 1.93 1.81 10.60
N ILE A 13 2.85 2.26 9.75
CA ILE A 13 2.79 3.63 9.20
C ILE A 13 1.56 3.79 8.31
N GLY A 14 1.34 2.87 7.37
CA GLY A 14 0.25 2.97 6.41
C GLY A 14 -1.13 2.96 7.05
N SER A 15 -1.36 2.12 8.05
CA SER A 15 -2.65 2.07 8.76
C SER A 15 -2.93 3.33 9.57
N ASN A 16 -1.90 3.92 10.17
CA ASN A 16 -2.02 5.19 10.89
C ASN A 16 -2.27 6.37 9.94
N ILE A 17 -1.64 6.40 8.76
CA ILE A 17 -1.95 7.39 7.73
C ILE A 17 -3.40 7.26 7.28
N THR A 18 -3.86 6.03 7.03
CA THR A 18 -5.24 5.74 6.64
C THR A 18 -6.22 6.29 7.68
N GLN A 19 -6.01 5.98 8.95
CA GLN A 19 -6.84 6.49 10.04
C GLN A 19 -6.85 8.02 10.05
N PHE A 20 -5.69 8.65 10.02
CA PHE A 20 -5.58 10.11 10.04
C PHE A 20 -6.36 10.77 8.90
N LEU A 21 -6.23 10.24 7.69
CA LEU A 21 -6.93 10.79 6.52
C LEU A 21 -8.44 10.61 6.60
N LEU A 22 -8.91 9.46 7.10
CA LEU A 22 -10.34 9.20 7.29
C LEU A 22 -10.98 10.11 8.35
N GLU A 23 -10.27 10.36 9.45
CA GLU A 23 -10.79 11.13 10.58
C GLU A 23 -10.69 12.65 10.39
N ASN A 24 -9.64 13.12 9.73
CA ASN A 24 -9.29 14.53 9.72
C ASN A 24 -9.35 15.20 8.34
N ARG A 25 -9.59 14.43 7.28
CA ARG A 25 -9.55 14.93 5.90
C ARG A 25 -10.65 14.30 5.06
N ASP A 26 -10.97 14.96 3.96
CA ASP A 26 -11.95 14.46 2.98
C ASP A 26 -11.23 13.68 1.87
N TYR A 27 -10.91 12.41 2.17
CA TYR A 27 -10.23 11.50 1.25
C TYR A 27 -11.03 10.22 1.02
N SER A 28 -10.99 9.72 -0.23
CA SER A 28 -11.26 8.33 -0.57
C SER A 28 -9.91 7.59 -0.63
N ILE A 29 -9.81 6.44 0.00
CA ILE A 29 -8.53 5.76 0.22
C ILE A 29 -8.61 4.32 -0.28
N ASP A 30 -7.69 3.95 -1.16
CA ASP A 30 -7.43 2.56 -1.52
C ASP A 30 -6.17 2.11 -0.77
N VAL A 31 -6.32 1.06 0.03
CA VAL A 31 -5.22 0.41 0.77
C VAL A 31 -4.87 -0.89 0.08
N ILE A 32 -3.59 -1.06 -0.25
CA ILE A 32 -3.06 -2.29 -0.84
C ILE A 32 -2.03 -2.88 0.11
N ASP A 33 -2.20 -4.15 0.42
CA ASP A 33 -1.22 -4.93 1.18
C ASP A 33 -1.39 -6.42 0.86
N ASN A 34 -0.36 -7.22 1.05
CA ASN A 34 -0.49 -8.67 1.03
C ASN A 34 -0.74 -9.25 2.42
N PHE A 35 -0.74 -8.40 3.45
CA PHE A 35 -0.99 -8.73 4.85
C PHE A 35 -0.06 -9.82 5.42
N SER A 36 1.10 -10.02 4.83
CA SER A 36 2.06 -11.05 5.27
C SER A 36 2.62 -10.81 6.67
N ARG A 37 2.56 -9.57 7.15
CA ARG A 37 3.03 -9.16 8.49
C ARG A 37 1.91 -9.00 9.50
N SER A 38 0.66 -9.14 9.08
CA SER A 38 -0.50 -8.96 9.94
C SER A 38 -0.92 -10.28 10.57
N VAL A 39 -1.26 -10.26 11.86
CA VAL A 39 -1.78 -11.43 12.56
C VAL A 39 -3.17 -11.77 12.03
N GLY A 40 -3.36 -13.01 11.57
CA GLY A 40 -4.63 -13.45 10.99
C GLY A 40 -5.01 -12.73 9.69
N GLY A 41 -4.04 -12.11 9.00
CA GLY A 41 -4.28 -11.40 7.74
C GLY A 41 -5.07 -10.09 7.91
N LYS A 42 -5.13 -9.54 9.11
CA LYS A 42 -5.92 -8.34 9.43
C LYS A 42 -5.08 -7.32 10.19
N THR A 43 -5.38 -6.05 9.96
CA THR A 43 -4.80 -4.92 10.68
C THR A 43 -5.89 -4.27 11.54
N PRO A 44 -5.77 -4.23 12.88
CA PRO A 44 -6.84 -3.74 13.77
C PRO A 44 -7.35 -2.34 13.41
N ILE A 45 -6.46 -1.41 13.07
CA ILE A 45 -6.86 -0.05 12.67
C ILE A 45 -7.74 -0.10 11.40
N LEU A 46 -7.35 -0.87 10.38
CA LEU A 46 -8.13 -0.98 9.14
C LEU A 46 -9.48 -1.66 9.37
N GLU A 47 -9.54 -2.66 10.25
CA GLU A 47 -10.79 -3.35 10.59
C GLU A 47 -11.81 -2.39 11.22
N LYS A 48 -11.37 -1.44 12.03
CA LYS A 48 -12.23 -0.40 12.64
C LYS A 48 -12.98 0.43 11.58
N TYR A 49 -12.37 0.64 10.40
CA TYR A 49 -12.94 1.46 9.33
C TYR A 49 -13.41 0.65 8.11
N ARG A 50 -13.46 -0.68 8.22
CA ARG A 50 -13.79 -1.59 7.11
C ARG A 50 -15.10 -1.24 6.39
N ASP A 51 -16.10 -0.80 7.13
CA ASP A 51 -17.41 -0.46 6.58
C ASP A 51 -17.52 0.99 6.08
N SER A 52 -16.43 1.74 6.11
CA SER A 52 -16.41 3.09 5.56
C SER A 52 -16.50 3.07 4.04
N GLU A 53 -17.46 3.79 3.48
CA GLU A 53 -17.59 3.95 2.03
C GLU A 53 -16.37 4.65 1.39
N ARG A 54 -15.55 5.32 2.22
CA ARG A 54 -14.33 6.00 1.79
C ARG A 54 -13.08 5.14 1.84
N LEU A 55 -13.17 3.89 2.32
CA LEU A 55 -12.03 2.98 2.44
C LEU A 55 -12.26 1.72 1.60
N LYS A 56 -11.34 1.44 0.71
CA LYS A 56 -11.25 0.17 -0.02
C LYS A 56 -9.97 -0.54 0.34
N ILE A 57 -10.07 -1.79 0.76
CA ILE A 57 -8.93 -2.62 1.14
C ILE A 57 -8.77 -3.73 0.11
N LEU A 58 -7.61 -3.82 -0.52
CA LEU A 58 -7.28 -4.83 -1.51
C LEU A 58 -6.09 -5.65 -1.03
N ASN A 59 -6.28 -6.98 -0.96
CA ASN A 59 -5.19 -7.92 -0.72
C ASN A 59 -4.55 -8.28 -2.06
N LEU A 60 -3.44 -7.64 -2.40
CA LEU A 60 -2.75 -7.84 -3.67
C LEU A 60 -1.24 -8.01 -3.45
N ASP A 61 -0.66 -8.93 -4.23
CA ASP A 61 0.79 -9.07 -4.37
C ASP A 61 1.27 -8.17 -5.52
N LEU A 62 1.85 -7.03 -5.19
CA LEU A 62 2.35 -6.05 -6.17
C LEU A 62 3.76 -6.38 -6.71
N THR A 63 4.36 -7.51 -6.32
CA THR A 63 5.49 -8.07 -7.07
C THR A 63 5.06 -8.58 -8.45
N LYS A 64 3.75 -8.74 -8.67
CA LYS A 64 3.15 -9.10 -9.96
C LYS A 64 2.58 -7.85 -10.62
N LEU A 65 3.17 -7.43 -11.73
CA LEU A 65 2.79 -6.20 -12.43
C LEU A 65 1.32 -6.18 -12.84
N GLU A 66 0.75 -7.31 -13.25
CA GLU A 66 -0.65 -7.42 -13.66
C GLU A 66 -1.65 -7.06 -12.56
N ASN A 67 -1.27 -7.17 -11.29
CA ASN A 67 -2.16 -6.80 -10.19
C ASN A 67 -2.41 -5.29 -10.09
N PHE A 68 -1.55 -4.48 -10.68
CA PHE A 68 -1.77 -3.03 -10.79
C PHE A 68 -2.97 -2.66 -11.68
N ASP A 69 -3.44 -3.57 -12.52
CA ASP A 69 -4.63 -3.34 -13.37
C ASP A 69 -5.91 -3.17 -12.54
N GLN A 70 -5.91 -3.61 -11.28
CA GLN A 70 -7.03 -3.44 -10.35
C GLN A 70 -7.06 -2.06 -9.70
N LEU A 71 -6.04 -1.24 -9.91
CA LEU A 71 -5.92 0.09 -9.32
C LEU A 71 -6.44 1.16 -10.28
N ASN A 72 -6.97 2.24 -9.71
CA ASN A 72 -7.23 3.46 -10.46
C ASN A 72 -5.91 4.09 -10.95
N ARG A 73 -5.99 5.08 -11.81
CA ARG A 73 -4.80 5.77 -12.35
C ARG A 73 -4.82 7.28 -12.08
N ASP A 74 -5.75 7.74 -11.24
CA ASP A 74 -6.04 9.15 -11.01
C ASP A 74 -5.96 9.54 -9.53
N TYR A 75 -5.02 8.96 -8.78
CA TYR A 75 -4.81 9.31 -7.39
C TYR A 75 -4.13 10.67 -7.25
N ASP A 76 -4.61 11.49 -6.31
CA ASP A 76 -3.93 12.74 -5.92
C ASP A 76 -2.62 12.44 -5.19
N TYR A 77 -2.60 11.40 -4.35
CA TYR A 77 -1.43 10.96 -3.60
C TYR A 77 -1.25 9.44 -3.68
N VAL A 78 -0.01 9.03 -3.85
CA VAL A 78 0.41 7.63 -3.73
C VAL A 78 1.48 7.53 -2.65
N PHE A 79 1.21 6.75 -1.60
CA PHE A 79 2.15 6.45 -0.54
C PHE A 79 2.76 5.07 -0.80
N MET A 80 4.05 5.02 -1.12
CA MET A 80 4.78 3.78 -1.38
C MET A 80 5.49 3.34 -0.11
N LEU A 81 4.83 2.53 0.72
CA LEU A 81 5.29 2.10 2.03
C LEU A 81 5.53 0.58 2.12
N ALA A 82 5.21 -0.17 1.07
CA ALA A 82 5.40 -1.61 1.05
C ALA A 82 6.88 -1.97 0.91
N ALA A 83 7.35 -2.85 1.79
CA ALA A 83 8.67 -3.43 1.72
C ALA A 83 8.76 -4.67 2.62
N MET A 84 9.67 -5.59 2.30
CA MET A 84 10.17 -6.57 3.28
C MET A 84 11.20 -5.88 4.16
N VAL A 85 10.91 -5.78 5.45
CA VAL A 85 11.77 -5.11 6.43
C VAL A 85 11.96 -6.00 7.66
N GLY A 86 12.94 -5.67 8.47
CA GLY A 86 13.27 -6.37 9.71
C GLY A 86 14.63 -7.05 9.63
N VAL A 87 15.43 -6.88 10.67
CA VAL A 87 16.82 -7.37 10.74
C VAL A 87 16.87 -8.89 10.54
N ASP A 88 15.96 -9.63 11.17
CA ASP A 88 15.94 -11.09 11.07
C ASP A 88 15.68 -11.59 9.64
N LYS A 89 14.75 -10.96 8.91
CA LYS A 89 14.49 -11.29 7.50
C LYS A 89 15.66 -10.92 6.61
N VAL A 90 16.24 -9.74 6.82
CA VAL A 90 17.41 -9.29 6.04
C VAL A 90 18.58 -10.25 6.23
N ASN A 91 18.79 -10.74 7.44
CA ASN A 91 19.87 -11.69 7.74
C ASN A 91 19.57 -13.11 7.23
N ALA A 92 18.33 -13.57 7.32
CA ALA A 92 17.95 -14.94 6.94
C ALA A 92 17.84 -15.13 5.43
N VAL A 93 17.25 -14.16 4.72
CA VAL A 93 16.96 -14.27 3.28
C VAL A 93 17.26 -12.95 2.52
N PRO A 94 18.51 -12.47 2.54
CA PRO A 94 18.85 -11.17 1.99
C PRO A 94 18.52 -11.06 0.49
N HIS A 95 18.70 -12.12 -0.28
CA HIS A 95 18.37 -12.16 -1.71
C HIS A 95 16.87 -11.98 -1.97
N GLU A 96 16.01 -12.57 -1.13
CA GLU A 96 14.55 -12.40 -1.24
C GLU A 96 14.12 -10.96 -0.88
N VAL A 97 14.73 -10.37 0.14
CA VAL A 97 14.47 -8.97 0.53
C VAL A 97 14.81 -8.03 -0.62
N ILE A 98 15.98 -8.18 -1.24
CA ILE A 98 16.38 -7.37 -2.39
C ILE A 98 15.44 -7.60 -3.57
N ARG A 99 15.12 -8.86 -3.89
CA ARG A 99 14.24 -9.21 -5.00
C ARG A 99 12.86 -8.58 -4.84
N VAL A 100 12.20 -8.80 -3.70
CA VAL A 100 10.84 -8.32 -3.45
C VAL A 100 10.80 -6.79 -3.43
N ASN A 101 11.71 -6.13 -2.71
CA ASN A 101 11.72 -4.68 -2.61
C ASN A 101 12.02 -4.02 -3.96
N SER A 102 12.92 -4.60 -4.75
CA SER A 102 13.21 -4.11 -6.10
C SER A 102 12.01 -4.27 -7.05
N MET A 103 11.32 -5.43 -7.02
CA MET A 103 10.15 -5.66 -7.86
C MET A 103 8.99 -4.74 -7.49
N LEU A 104 8.72 -4.54 -6.20
CA LEU A 104 7.70 -3.60 -5.74
C LEU A 104 7.96 -2.19 -6.28
N LEU A 105 9.19 -1.72 -6.17
CA LEU A 105 9.58 -0.40 -6.66
C LEU A 105 9.44 -0.31 -8.18
N LEU A 106 10.03 -1.25 -8.93
CA LEU A 106 10.03 -1.23 -10.39
C LEU A 106 8.62 -1.33 -10.98
N ASN A 107 7.78 -2.21 -10.43
CA ASN A 107 6.40 -2.34 -10.87
C ASN A 107 5.58 -1.07 -10.57
N THR A 108 5.79 -0.46 -9.41
CA THR A 108 5.14 0.80 -9.05
C THR A 108 5.54 1.92 -10.02
N LEU A 109 6.82 2.02 -10.35
CA LEU A 109 7.32 3.01 -11.33
C LEU A 109 6.72 2.77 -12.73
N GLU A 110 6.63 1.52 -13.17
CA GLU A 110 6.03 1.18 -14.46
C GLU A 110 4.56 1.57 -14.51
N TRP A 111 3.80 1.27 -13.46
CA TRP A 111 2.40 1.68 -13.35
C TRP A 111 2.25 3.21 -13.31
N LEU A 112 3.12 3.92 -12.60
CA LEU A 112 3.08 5.39 -12.50
C LEU A 112 3.27 6.08 -13.85
N LYS A 113 4.02 5.50 -14.78
CA LYS A 113 4.22 6.05 -16.14
C LYS A 113 2.90 6.26 -16.88
N ALA A 114 1.91 5.40 -16.64
CA ALA A 114 0.59 5.46 -17.26
C ALA A 114 -0.48 6.03 -16.33
N SER A 115 -0.10 6.65 -15.22
CA SER A 115 -0.98 7.22 -14.21
C SER A 115 -0.93 8.75 -14.24
N SER A 116 -2.03 9.38 -13.83
CA SER A 116 -2.12 10.84 -13.63
C SER A 116 -1.98 11.19 -12.15
N CYS A 117 -1.04 10.55 -11.44
CA CYS A 117 -0.80 10.77 -10.02
C CYS A 117 -0.28 12.18 -9.75
N GLY A 118 -0.87 12.86 -8.76
CA GLY A 118 -0.46 14.21 -8.38
C GLY A 118 0.86 14.25 -7.62
N ARG A 119 1.06 13.35 -6.65
CA ARG A 119 2.28 13.26 -5.84
C ARG A 119 2.53 11.85 -5.33
N VAL A 120 3.78 11.43 -5.39
CA VAL A 120 4.25 10.18 -4.78
C VAL A 120 5.05 10.52 -3.52
N VAL A 121 4.72 9.83 -2.43
CA VAL A 121 5.47 9.88 -1.17
C VAL A 121 6.15 8.53 -1.01
N PHE A 122 7.45 8.61 -0.91
CA PHE A 122 8.32 7.44 -0.91
C PHE A 122 9.17 7.38 0.34
#